data_41ba44c641956f3813362e0025f07643
#
_entry.id   41ba44c641956f3813362e0025f07643
#
_cell.length_a   1.000
_cell.length_b   1.000
_cell.length_c   1.000
_cell.angle_alpha   90.00
_cell.angle_beta   90.00
_cell.angle_gamma   90.00
#
_symmetry.space_group_name_H-M   'P 1'
#
loop_
_entity.id
_entity.type
_entity.pdbx_description
1 polymer ?
#
loop_
_entity_poly.entity_id
_entity_poly.type
_entity_poly.pdbx_seq_one_letter_code
_entity_poly.pdbx_strand_id
1 'polypeptide(L)'
;MRWRIWAFLLLCQCITACDRKPIAWDIGATVPLFETEVSLDQVDVKYLTSTPSDSSYLLTYDNLVYRYKIQDLQTSDTGIDVSFNLRKLRLNDQTISNSITLGQINPIFRALDGQTTVVPAQDQSNLSPTDIDASAFFETATLDTGYLDITITNELPVDMALVVFELTNASDGSVVASDSFTNIAANVGSAKKTIDLRGKTVEKTLKGTIKRLVTLASNGAVLIDAGKGLKVDLGVRQLRPSYAVAAFPTQDVIDEDLGITMYMGGAEIKYFKVATGRLKIHLESTIQEDMSMVLALPGATKDGQSFYQEVKLPAAKAGGVSVRDEIYNMSGYMLDFRGKDPDVKDTVNTYHQILRVTMDSSGRKVAVGLSDSIRITYTLESMTPEYAIGYLGQSLERSGPEKVGFDLFNGISGNLGLQDVKVNLIMRNSIGADGRVKLYELKGENIFDQRSVALNSWAI
;
A
#
# COMPACT_ATOMS: atom_id res chain seq x y z
N MET A 1 87.39 -33.69 34.31
CA MET A 1 86.14 -33.27 33.64
C MET A 1 86.32 -32.92 32.14
N ARG A 2 87.50 -32.91 31.57
CA ARG A 2 87.80 -32.59 30.15
C ARG A 2 87.89 -33.79 29.22
N TRP A 3 87.96 -35.01 29.71
CA TRP A 3 88.10 -36.19 28.88
C TRP A 3 86.74 -36.86 28.52
N ARG A 4 85.69 -36.55 29.21
CA ARG A 4 84.35 -37.06 28.89
C ARG A 4 83.68 -36.33 27.69
N ILE A 5 84.08 -35.09 27.42
CA ILE A 5 83.54 -34.28 26.34
C ILE A 5 84.09 -34.76 24.99
N TRP A 6 85.39 -35.19 24.95
CA TRP A 6 85.99 -35.69 23.75
C TRP A 6 85.46 -37.07 23.30
N ALA A 7 85.08 -37.89 24.24
CA ALA A 7 84.45 -39.21 23.97
C ALA A 7 83.06 -39.04 23.38
N PHE A 8 82.33 -38.03 23.81
CA PHE A 8 81.00 -37.73 23.27
C PHE A 8 81.03 -37.09 21.87
N LEU A 9 82.06 -36.28 21.60
CA LEU A 9 82.29 -35.70 20.26
C LEU A 9 82.75 -36.75 19.23
N LEU A 10 83.49 -37.76 19.64
CA LEU A 10 83.95 -38.84 18.76
C LEU A 10 82.82 -39.80 18.44
N LEU A 11 81.88 -40.02 19.40
CA LEU A 11 80.72 -40.87 19.17
C LEU A 11 79.66 -40.21 18.26
N CYS A 12 79.57 -38.90 18.25
CA CYS A 12 78.67 -38.19 17.31
C CYS A 12 79.20 -38.17 15.87
N GLN A 13 80.51 -38.29 15.63
CA GLN A 13 81.03 -38.34 14.27
C GLN A 13 80.89 -39.72 13.59
N CYS A 14 80.62 -40.77 14.35
CA CYS A 14 80.33 -42.10 13.78
C CYS A 14 78.91 -42.34 13.30
N ILE A 15 77.98 -41.43 13.65
CA ILE A 15 76.56 -41.62 13.31
C ILE A 15 76.22 -40.96 11.93
N THR A 16 77.08 -40.13 11.39
CA THR A 16 76.82 -39.43 10.12
C THR A 16 77.44 -40.12 8.89
N ALA A 17 77.95 -41.30 9.00
CA ALA A 17 78.74 -41.94 7.89
C ALA A 17 78.12 -43.23 7.38
N CYS A 18 76.77 -43.33 7.30
CA CYS A 18 76.12 -44.41 6.57
C CYS A 18 74.74 -44.05 6.07
N ASP A 19 74.66 -43.04 5.24
CA ASP A 19 73.52 -42.92 4.36
C ASP A 19 73.98 -43.34 2.95
N ARG A 20 74.16 -44.67 2.78
CA ARG A 20 74.20 -45.28 1.46
C ARG A 20 72.79 -45.36 0.97
N LYS A 21 72.37 -44.35 0.16
CA LYS A 21 71.21 -44.51 -0.67
C LYS A 21 71.40 -45.75 -1.51
N PRO A 22 70.48 -46.69 -1.46
CA PRO A 22 70.56 -47.79 -2.42
C PRO A 22 70.42 -47.16 -3.81
N ILE A 23 71.34 -47.54 -4.70
CA ILE A 23 71.14 -47.25 -6.11
C ILE A 23 69.95 -48.05 -6.56
N ALA A 24 68.75 -47.43 -6.45
CA ALA A 24 67.58 -47.96 -7.08
C ALA A 24 67.67 -47.57 -8.57
N TRP A 25 67.89 -48.53 -9.37
CA TRP A 25 67.68 -48.43 -10.81
C TRP A 25 66.17 -48.52 -11.00
N ASP A 26 65.50 -47.39 -11.19
CA ASP A 26 64.09 -47.34 -11.61
C ASP A 26 64.12 -47.68 -13.12
N ILE A 27 64.20 -48.98 -13.41
CA ILE A 27 64.00 -49.47 -14.76
C ILE A 27 62.49 -49.62 -14.87
N GLY A 28 61.83 -48.57 -15.40
CA GLY A 28 60.45 -48.71 -15.88
C GLY A 28 60.42 -49.69 -17.07
N ALA A 29 60.55 -50.96 -16.82
CA ALA A 29 60.27 -51.99 -17.80
C ALA A 29 58.80 -52.29 -17.75
N THR A 30 58.01 -51.77 -18.68
CA THR A 30 56.67 -52.25 -18.94
C THR A 30 56.79 -53.63 -19.58
N VAL A 31 56.68 -54.67 -18.78
CA VAL A 31 56.57 -56.02 -19.26
C VAL A 31 55.10 -56.34 -19.48
N PRO A 32 54.65 -56.57 -20.71
CA PRO A 32 53.29 -57.01 -20.91
C PRO A 32 53.13 -58.39 -20.22
N LEU A 33 52.30 -58.46 -19.19
CA LEU A 33 51.98 -59.67 -18.46
C LEU A 33 51.13 -60.65 -19.26
N PHE A 34 50.38 -60.11 -20.18
CA PHE A 34 49.59 -60.90 -21.15
C PHE A 34 49.20 -59.98 -22.32
N GLU A 35 49.03 -60.58 -23.47
CA GLU A 35 48.47 -59.98 -24.66
C GLU A 35 47.05 -60.51 -24.77
N THR A 36 46.09 -59.61 -24.77
CA THR A 36 44.67 -59.98 -24.96
C THR A 36 44.06 -59.02 -25.97
N GLU A 37 43.31 -59.59 -26.87
CA GLU A 37 42.42 -58.81 -27.72
C GLU A 37 41.12 -58.56 -26.97
N VAL A 38 40.84 -57.33 -26.66
CA VAL A 38 39.56 -56.91 -26.09
C VAL A 38 38.71 -56.36 -27.22
N SER A 39 37.71 -57.12 -27.62
CA SER A 39 36.73 -56.60 -28.58
C SER A 39 35.68 -55.72 -27.89
N LEU A 40 35.10 -54.78 -28.63
CA LEU A 40 34.15 -53.79 -28.11
C LEU A 40 32.88 -54.43 -27.49
N ASP A 41 32.57 -55.68 -27.89
CA ASP A 41 31.45 -56.45 -27.31
C ASP A 41 31.74 -57.02 -25.89
N GLN A 42 33.00 -57.07 -25.50
CA GLN A 42 33.47 -57.48 -24.17
C GLN A 42 33.55 -56.33 -23.17
N VAL A 43 33.43 -55.07 -23.67
CA VAL A 43 33.37 -53.89 -22.82
C VAL A 43 31.93 -53.64 -22.43
N ASP A 44 31.58 -53.91 -21.18
CA ASP A 44 30.25 -53.62 -20.66
C ASP A 44 30.04 -52.08 -20.56
N VAL A 45 29.64 -51.50 -21.68
CA VAL A 45 29.43 -50.08 -21.81
C VAL A 45 27.93 -49.86 -21.96
N LYS A 46 27.34 -49.28 -20.99
CA LYS A 46 25.91 -48.91 -20.90
C LYS A 46 25.35 -48.21 -22.17
N TYR A 47 26.20 -47.65 -22.97
CA TYR A 47 25.83 -46.82 -24.11
C TYR A 47 26.17 -47.43 -25.48
N LEU A 48 26.69 -48.68 -25.52
CA LEU A 48 27.10 -49.36 -26.75
C LEU A 48 26.07 -50.44 -27.13
N THR A 49 25.55 -50.33 -28.34
CA THR A 49 24.61 -51.29 -28.90
C THR A 49 25.19 -51.86 -30.20
N SER A 50 25.25 -53.18 -30.33
CA SER A 50 25.67 -53.81 -31.59
C SER A 50 24.53 -53.83 -32.60
N THR A 51 24.85 -53.59 -33.87
CA THR A 51 23.88 -53.63 -34.96
C THR A 51 23.99 -55.02 -35.61
N PRO A 52 22.96 -55.88 -35.56
CA PRO A 52 23.06 -57.29 -36.04
C PRO A 52 23.30 -57.43 -37.54
N SER A 53 23.07 -56.39 -38.35
CA SER A 53 23.09 -56.44 -39.80
C SER A 53 24.50 -56.27 -40.42
N ASP A 54 25.43 -55.59 -39.75
CA ASP A 54 26.71 -55.19 -40.31
C ASP A 54 27.88 -55.28 -39.34
N SER A 55 27.66 -55.81 -38.14
CA SER A 55 28.66 -55.88 -37.07
C SER A 55 29.20 -54.53 -36.63
N SER A 56 28.49 -53.46 -36.92
CA SER A 56 28.81 -52.11 -36.42
C SER A 56 28.33 -51.91 -34.99
N TYR A 57 28.93 -51.01 -34.28
CA TYR A 57 28.50 -50.62 -32.93
C TYR A 57 27.95 -49.19 -32.98
N LEU A 58 26.77 -49.03 -32.39
CA LEU A 58 26.16 -47.70 -32.19
C LEU A 58 26.44 -47.27 -30.75
N LEU A 59 27.11 -46.16 -30.62
CA LEU A 59 27.31 -45.45 -29.36
C LEU A 59 26.26 -44.36 -29.21
N THR A 60 25.38 -44.51 -28.22
CA THR A 60 24.33 -43.50 -27.91
C THR A 60 24.57 -42.92 -26.54
N TYR A 61 24.70 -41.59 -26.47
CA TYR A 61 24.90 -40.86 -25.22
C TYR A 61 23.86 -39.74 -25.10
N ASP A 62 23.07 -39.79 -24.05
CA ASP A 62 22.04 -38.81 -23.74
C ASP A 62 22.46 -38.01 -22.51
N ASN A 63 22.42 -36.70 -22.60
CA ASN A 63 22.62 -35.81 -21.46
C ASN A 63 21.62 -34.64 -21.47
N LEU A 64 21.18 -34.26 -20.28
CA LEU A 64 20.35 -33.09 -20.10
C LEU A 64 21.21 -31.84 -20.09
N VAL A 65 21.16 -31.06 -21.17
CA VAL A 65 21.97 -29.85 -21.32
C VAL A 65 21.39 -28.69 -20.52
N TYR A 66 20.05 -28.52 -20.54
CA TYR A 66 19.39 -27.39 -19.89
C TYR A 66 17.98 -27.75 -19.48
N ARG A 67 17.53 -27.23 -18.33
CA ARG A 67 16.13 -27.36 -17.88
C ARG A 67 15.68 -26.01 -17.34
N TYR A 68 14.63 -25.45 -17.94
CA TYR A 68 13.93 -24.28 -17.45
C TYR A 68 12.64 -24.70 -16.77
N LYS A 69 12.34 -24.11 -15.62
CA LYS A 69 11.09 -24.34 -14.89
C LYS A 69 10.32 -23.04 -14.77
N ILE A 70 8.99 -23.12 -14.83
CA ILE A 70 8.12 -21.94 -14.65
C ILE A 70 8.28 -21.33 -13.25
N GLN A 71 8.71 -22.10 -12.26
CA GLN A 71 9.02 -21.61 -10.91
C GLN A 71 10.24 -20.68 -10.86
N ASP A 72 11.07 -20.68 -11.91
CA ASP A 72 12.21 -19.78 -12.05
C ASP A 72 11.76 -18.40 -12.55
N LEU A 73 10.49 -18.25 -12.98
CA LEU A 73 9.83 -16.98 -13.27
C LEU A 73 9.43 -16.33 -11.94
N GLN A 74 10.25 -15.45 -11.44
CA GLN A 74 9.87 -14.57 -10.34
C GLN A 74 9.38 -13.25 -10.91
N THR A 75 8.23 -12.78 -10.43
CA THR A 75 7.85 -11.38 -10.66
C THR A 75 8.75 -10.50 -9.78
N SER A 76 9.23 -9.38 -10.31
CA SER A 76 9.87 -8.36 -9.49
C SER A 76 8.88 -7.90 -8.40
N ASP A 77 9.39 -7.68 -7.19
CA ASP A 77 8.58 -7.15 -6.10
C ASP A 77 7.93 -5.83 -6.56
N THR A 78 6.61 -5.79 -6.48
CA THR A 78 5.84 -4.64 -6.93
C THR A 78 5.26 -3.95 -5.71
N GLY A 79 5.71 -2.73 -5.44
CA GLY A 79 5.17 -1.88 -4.38
C GLY A 79 4.22 -0.82 -4.96
N ILE A 80 3.12 -0.56 -4.26
CA ILE A 80 2.19 0.53 -4.53
C ILE A 80 2.14 1.39 -3.28
N ASP A 81 2.45 2.67 -3.44
CA ASP A 81 2.41 3.66 -2.37
C ASP A 81 1.21 4.59 -2.62
N VAL A 82 0.29 4.63 -1.68
CA VAL A 82 -0.90 5.48 -1.75
C VAL A 82 -0.90 6.40 -0.54
N SER A 83 -0.84 7.70 -0.76
CA SER A 83 -0.96 8.69 0.30
C SER A 83 -2.25 9.49 0.13
N PHE A 84 -2.99 9.65 1.23
CA PHE A 84 -4.23 10.39 1.25
C PHE A 84 -4.11 11.57 2.21
N ASN A 85 -4.61 12.73 1.79
CA ASN A 85 -4.83 13.86 2.67
C ASN A 85 -6.33 13.95 3.04
N LEU A 86 -6.61 14.49 4.22
CA LEU A 86 -7.93 14.44 4.85
C LEU A 86 -8.90 15.54 4.37
N ARG A 87 -8.93 15.85 3.08
CA ARG A 87 -9.84 16.89 2.54
C ARG A 87 -11.33 16.54 2.68
N LYS A 88 -11.67 15.30 2.99
CA LYS A 88 -13.08 14.86 3.15
C LYS A 88 -13.58 14.91 4.60
N LEU A 89 -12.74 15.32 5.55
CA LEU A 89 -13.09 15.35 6.96
C LEU A 89 -14.29 16.26 7.23
N ARG A 90 -15.20 15.79 8.08
CA ARG A 90 -16.43 16.53 8.44
C ARG A 90 -16.56 16.61 9.95
N LEU A 91 -17.12 17.72 10.42
CA LEU A 91 -17.65 17.84 11.75
C LEU A 91 -19.17 17.62 11.71
N ASN A 92 -19.75 17.27 12.85
CA ASN A 92 -21.21 17.11 12.96
C ASN A 92 -21.95 18.43 12.73
N ASP A 93 -23.10 18.34 12.06
CA ASP A 93 -24.05 19.43 11.99
C ASP A 93 -24.67 19.64 13.38
N GLN A 94 -24.80 20.92 13.79
CA GLN A 94 -25.24 21.27 15.14
C GLN A 94 -26.11 22.51 15.12
N THR A 95 -26.98 22.64 16.12
CA THR A 95 -27.80 23.84 16.33
C THR A 95 -27.72 24.28 17.80
N ILE A 96 -27.43 25.55 17.99
CA ILE A 96 -27.38 26.22 19.29
C ILE A 96 -28.50 27.27 19.31
N SER A 97 -29.34 27.25 20.32
CA SER A 97 -30.41 28.24 20.50
C SER A 97 -30.08 29.14 21.66
N ASN A 98 -30.33 30.44 21.47
CA ASN A 98 -30.19 31.43 22.53
C ASN A 98 -31.38 32.41 22.48
N SER A 99 -31.77 32.97 23.61
CA SER A 99 -32.86 33.94 23.69
C SER A 99 -32.42 35.20 24.42
N ILE A 100 -32.76 36.35 23.89
CA ILE A 100 -32.54 37.68 24.51
C ILE A 100 -33.93 38.21 24.86
N THR A 101 -34.26 38.22 26.14
CA THR A 101 -35.60 38.58 26.59
C THR A 101 -35.88 40.07 26.52
N LEU A 102 -37.17 40.45 26.45
CA LEU A 102 -37.59 41.85 26.45
C LEU A 102 -37.06 42.60 27.68
N GLY A 103 -37.06 41.94 28.85
CA GLY A 103 -36.50 42.49 30.08
C GLY A 103 -34.97 42.67 30.07
N GLN A 104 -34.23 41.97 29.17
CA GLN A 104 -32.82 42.19 28.93
C GLN A 104 -32.58 43.30 27.89
N ILE A 105 -33.45 43.41 26.87
CA ILE A 105 -33.40 44.48 25.86
C ILE A 105 -33.63 45.82 26.50
N ASN A 106 -34.69 45.96 27.33
CA ASN A 106 -34.97 47.16 28.07
C ASN A 106 -35.52 46.82 29.45
N PRO A 107 -34.82 47.09 30.56
CA PRO A 107 -35.20 46.76 31.92
C PRO A 107 -36.54 47.32 32.37
N ILE A 108 -37.03 48.41 31.76
CA ILE A 108 -38.35 48.97 32.08
C ILE A 108 -39.47 47.97 31.89
N PHE A 109 -39.34 47.07 30.87
CA PHE A 109 -40.39 46.07 30.62
C PHE A 109 -40.50 44.97 31.71
N ARG A 110 -39.47 44.82 32.56
CA ARG A 110 -39.60 43.95 33.74
C ARG A 110 -40.63 44.43 34.76
N ALA A 111 -40.72 45.76 34.88
CA ALA A 111 -41.72 46.39 35.77
C ALA A 111 -43.14 46.36 35.18
N LEU A 112 -43.28 46.12 33.91
CA LEU A 112 -44.53 46.03 33.16
C LEU A 112 -44.97 44.63 32.88
N ASP A 113 -44.25 43.64 33.39
CA ASP A 113 -44.55 42.21 33.16
C ASP A 113 -45.99 41.87 33.59
N GLY A 114 -46.72 41.18 32.73
CA GLY A 114 -48.15 40.83 32.95
C GLY A 114 -49.13 42.03 32.74
N GLN A 115 -48.65 43.21 32.40
CA GLN A 115 -49.54 44.36 32.17
C GLN A 115 -49.85 44.52 30.67
N THR A 116 -51.03 45.08 30.37
CA THR A 116 -51.44 45.43 29.02
C THR A 116 -51.25 46.92 28.79
N THR A 117 -50.32 47.29 27.89
CA THR A 117 -49.96 48.69 27.59
C THR A 117 -49.51 48.86 26.14
N VAL A 118 -49.44 50.09 25.69
CA VAL A 118 -48.86 50.42 24.38
C VAL A 118 -47.35 50.38 24.46
N VAL A 119 -46.71 49.62 23.57
CA VAL A 119 -45.26 49.54 23.44
C VAL A 119 -44.81 50.58 22.41
N PRO A 120 -43.99 51.59 22.77
CA PRO A 120 -43.47 52.54 21.80
C PRO A 120 -42.41 51.87 20.91
N ALA A 121 -42.19 52.43 19.72
CA ALA A 121 -41.07 52.06 18.87
C ALA A 121 -39.73 52.15 19.64
N GLN A 122 -38.88 51.19 19.48
CA GLN A 122 -37.57 51.11 20.13
C GLN A 122 -36.45 51.14 19.06
N ASP A 123 -35.38 51.85 19.31
CA ASP A 123 -34.11 51.79 18.55
C ASP A 123 -32.97 51.62 19.57
N GLN A 124 -32.48 50.41 19.68
CA GLN A 124 -31.46 50.02 20.66
C GLN A 124 -30.20 49.62 19.91
N SER A 125 -29.04 50.10 20.34
CA SER A 125 -27.77 49.81 19.76
C SER A 125 -26.85 49.13 20.76
N ASN A 126 -25.98 48.17 20.27
CA ASN A 126 -24.99 47.48 21.07
C ASN A 126 -25.53 46.86 22.34
N LEU A 127 -26.53 45.99 22.21
CA LEU A 127 -27.02 45.20 23.33
C LEU A 127 -25.88 44.35 23.91
N SER A 128 -25.95 44.05 25.20
CA SER A 128 -24.95 43.26 25.88
C SER A 128 -24.71 41.94 25.13
N PRO A 129 -23.45 41.59 24.83
CA PRO A 129 -23.15 40.30 24.21
C PRO A 129 -23.59 39.14 25.05
N THR A 130 -24.03 38.09 24.40
CA THR A 130 -24.36 36.80 25.04
C THR A 130 -23.35 35.79 24.66
N ASP A 131 -22.80 35.08 25.67
CA ASP A 131 -21.86 34.01 25.42
C ASP A 131 -22.57 32.78 24.83
N ILE A 132 -22.00 32.19 23.81
CA ILE A 132 -22.45 31.00 23.11
C ILE A 132 -21.39 29.94 23.29
N ASP A 133 -21.71 28.86 24.00
CA ASP A 133 -20.80 27.76 24.27
C ASP A 133 -20.92 26.69 23.19
N ALA A 134 -19.87 26.55 22.37
CA ALA A 134 -19.69 25.51 21.38
C ALA A 134 -18.67 24.44 21.84
N SER A 135 -18.25 24.47 23.11
CA SER A 135 -17.22 23.62 23.66
C SER A 135 -17.55 22.12 23.58
N ALA A 136 -18.82 21.76 23.49
CA ALA A 136 -19.22 20.37 23.30
C ALA A 136 -18.75 19.80 21.95
N PHE A 137 -18.45 20.64 20.96
CA PHE A 137 -18.18 20.22 19.58
C PHE A 137 -16.71 20.38 19.21
N PHE A 138 -16.12 21.53 19.50
CA PHE A 138 -14.72 21.82 19.18
C PHE A 138 -14.08 22.77 20.21
N GLU A 139 -12.77 22.79 20.26
CA GLU A 139 -12.01 23.85 20.91
C GLU A 139 -11.78 25.01 19.92
N THR A 140 -11.40 24.64 18.69
CA THR A 140 -11.22 25.56 17.57
C THR A 140 -11.36 24.81 16.26
N ALA A 141 -11.84 25.51 15.21
CA ALA A 141 -11.91 24.97 13.86
C ALA A 141 -11.67 26.07 12.84
N THR A 142 -10.69 25.91 11.96
CA THR A 142 -10.52 26.72 10.76
C THR A 142 -11.15 25.97 9.59
N LEU A 143 -12.11 26.61 8.91
CA LEU A 143 -12.99 25.95 7.95
C LEU A 143 -12.53 26.17 6.52
N ASP A 144 -12.41 25.08 5.77
CA ASP A 144 -12.27 25.10 4.31
C ASP A 144 -13.64 25.32 3.64
N THR A 145 -14.68 24.67 4.15
CA THR A 145 -16.07 24.93 3.78
C THR A 145 -17.00 24.79 4.99
N GLY A 146 -18.15 25.44 4.94
CA GLY A 146 -19.19 25.31 5.95
C GLY A 146 -20.18 26.45 5.88
N TYR A 147 -21.33 26.21 6.44
CA TYR A 147 -22.41 27.20 6.45
C TYR A 147 -22.94 27.41 7.86
N LEU A 148 -23.27 28.67 8.17
CA LEU A 148 -23.99 29.06 9.36
C LEU A 148 -25.38 29.56 8.94
N ASP A 149 -26.40 28.85 9.34
CA ASP A 149 -27.80 29.28 9.24
C ASP A 149 -28.16 30.05 10.52
N ILE A 150 -28.49 31.32 10.38
CA ILE A 150 -28.96 32.16 11.47
C ILE A 150 -30.44 32.35 11.28
N THR A 151 -31.23 31.89 12.24
CA THR A 151 -32.67 32.09 12.26
C THR A 151 -33.02 32.97 13.47
N ILE A 152 -33.66 34.11 13.19
CA ILE A 152 -34.15 35.00 14.22
C ILE A 152 -35.68 34.89 14.29
N THR A 153 -36.19 34.51 15.47
CA THR A 153 -37.59 34.45 15.72
C THR A 153 -38.01 35.56 16.68
N ASN A 154 -39.04 36.30 16.29
CA ASN A 154 -39.58 37.41 17.06
C ASN A 154 -40.72 36.91 17.95
N GLU A 155 -40.49 36.77 19.23
CA GLU A 155 -41.51 36.41 20.20
C GLU A 155 -42.14 37.63 20.89
N LEU A 156 -41.74 38.87 20.47
CA LEU A 156 -42.33 40.11 21.00
C LEU A 156 -43.70 40.37 20.40
N PRO A 157 -44.55 41.12 21.11
CA PRO A 157 -45.87 41.54 20.60
C PRO A 157 -45.84 42.72 19.62
N VAL A 158 -44.62 43.06 19.12
CA VAL A 158 -44.39 44.16 18.19
C VAL A 158 -43.50 43.68 17.03
N ASP A 159 -43.72 44.22 15.84
CA ASP A 159 -42.90 43.91 14.68
C ASP A 159 -41.46 44.45 14.84
N MET A 160 -40.51 43.68 14.38
CA MET A 160 -39.10 44.11 14.28
C MET A 160 -38.80 44.62 12.86
N ALA A 161 -38.50 45.90 12.74
CA ALA A 161 -38.12 46.52 11.47
C ALA A 161 -36.70 46.15 11.05
N LEU A 162 -35.76 46.03 12.02
CA LEU A 162 -34.36 45.72 11.75
C LEU A 162 -33.75 45.01 12.97
N VAL A 163 -32.99 43.91 12.70
CA VAL A 163 -32.08 43.29 13.66
C VAL A 163 -30.73 43.15 12.95
N VAL A 164 -29.69 43.73 13.50
CA VAL A 164 -28.31 43.51 13.07
C VAL A 164 -27.63 42.61 14.08
N PHE A 165 -27.30 41.40 13.64
CA PHE A 165 -26.67 40.39 14.46
C PHE A 165 -25.20 40.20 14.07
N GLU A 166 -24.31 40.12 15.04
CA GLU A 166 -22.90 39.82 14.87
C GLU A 166 -22.48 38.69 15.80
N LEU A 167 -21.74 37.72 15.24
CA LEU A 167 -21.11 36.62 15.95
C LEU A 167 -19.60 36.76 15.88
N THR A 168 -18.94 36.81 17.04
CA THR A 168 -17.47 36.96 17.15
C THR A 168 -16.87 35.90 18.01
N ASN A 169 -15.60 35.60 17.79
CA ASN A 169 -14.80 34.78 18.72
C ASN A 169 -14.58 35.55 20.03
N ALA A 170 -14.70 34.84 21.15
CA ALA A 170 -14.59 35.48 22.46
C ALA A 170 -13.16 35.89 22.82
N SER A 171 -12.15 35.19 22.27
CA SER A 171 -10.75 35.39 22.63
C SER A 171 -10.15 36.68 22.03
N ASP A 172 -10.45 36.94 20.76
CA ASP A 172 -9.82 38.00 19.99
C ASP A 172 -10.81 39.02 19.37
N GLY A 173 -12.12 38.71 19.47
CA GLY A 173 -13.19 39.55 18.90
C GLY A 173 -13.29 39.45 17.36
N SER A 174 -12.60 38.51 16.72
CA SER A 174 -12.68 38.36 15.27
C SER A 174 -14.10 37.98 14.82
N VAL A 175 -14.56 38.59 13.72
CA VAL A 175 -15.93 38.38 13.24
C VAL A 175 -16.04 37.05 12.49
N VAL A 176 -16.85 36.16 13.03
CA VAL A 176 -17.23 34.90 12.39
C VAL A 176 -18.34 35.17 11.37
N ALA A 177 -19.43 35.83 11.81
CA ALA A 177 -20.58 36.14 10.96
C ALA A 177 -21.20 37.47 11.36
N SER A 178 -21.75 38.22 10.39
CA SER A 178 -22.55 39.41 10.63
C SER A 178 -23.58 39.58 9.52
N ASP A 179 -24.84 39.80 9.90
CA ASP A 179 -25.90 40.07 8.92
C ASP A 179 -27.05 40.90 9.53
N SER A 180 -27.92 41.41 8.68
CA SER A 180 -29.12 42.19 9.06
C SER A 180 -30.38 41.49 8.60
N PHE A 181 -31.39 41.49 9.47
CA PHE A 181 -32.72 40.90 9.26
C PHE A 181 -33.77 42.01 9.35
N THR A 182 -34.69 42.04 8.42
CA THR A 182 -35.72 43.11 8.35
C THR A 182 -37.10 42.53 8.31
N ASN A 183 -38.07 43.29 8.79
CA ASN A 183 -39.51 43.02 8.70
C ASN A 183 -39.90 41.63 9.31
N ILE A 184 -39.51 41.43 10.56
CA ILE A 184 -39.87 40.22 11.28
C ILE A 184 -41.16 40.50 12.05
N ALA A 185 -42.23 39.83 11.64
CA ALA A 185 -43.57 40.03 12.24
C ALA A 185 -43.59 39.69 13.72
N ALA A 186 -44.46 40.34 14.48
CA ALA A 186 -44.73 40.05 15.88
C ALA A 186 -45.25 38.61 16.07
N ASN A 187 -45.15 38.09 17.29
CA ASN A 187 -45.75 36.86 17.72
C ASN A 187 -45.33 35.65 16.84
N VAL A 188 -44.05 35.26 16.92
CA VAL A 188 -43.38 34.11 16.26
C VAL A 188 -43.06 34.25 14.76
N GLY A 189 -43.09 35.47 14.22
CA GLY A 189 -42.47 35.71 12.91
C GLY A 189 -40.99 35.38 12.92
N SER A 190 -40.45 34.86 11.81
CA SER A 190 -39.04 34.50 11.72
C SER A 190 -38.41 34.93 10.42
N ALA A 191 -37.10 35.17 10.46
CA ALA A 191 -36.27 35.43 9.31
C ALA A 191 -35.00 34.58 9.39
N LYS A 192 -34.58 34.02 8.24
CA LYS A 192 -33.42 33.12 8.16
C LYS A 192 -32.42 33.66 7.14
N LYS A 193 -31.15 33.55 7.47
CA LYS A 193 -30.03 33.76 6.54
C LYS A 193 -28.97 32.68 6.68
N THR A 194 -28.27 32.45 5.57
CA THR A 194 -27.17 31.49 5.50
C THR A 194 -25.89 32.27 5.18
N ILE A 195 -24.87 32.05 5.98
CA ILE A 195 -23.54 32.69 5.84
C ILE A 195 -22.51 31.62 5.50
N ASP A 196 -21.66 31.88 4.51
CA ASP A 196 -20.51 31.06 4.17
C ASP A 196 -19.39 31.28 5.20
N LEU A 197 -18.95 30.19 5.82
CA LEU A 197 -17.90 30.19 6.84
C LEU A 197 -16.52 29.86 6.26
N ARG A 198 -16.36 29.82 4.95
CA ARG A 198 -15.09 29.52 4.30
C ARG A 198 -13.97 30.47 4.75
N GLY A 199 -12.83 29.87 5.17
CA GLY A 199 -11.66 30.60 5.65
C GLY A 199 -11.84 31.23 7.03
N LYS A 200 -12.97 30.98 7.71
CA LYS A 200 -13.20 31.47 9.06
C LYS A 200 -12.63 30.49 10.09
N THR A 201 -12.08 31.06 11.15
CA THR A 201 -11.74 30.32 12.37
C THR A 201 -12.84 30.54 13.39
N VAL A 202 -13.35 29.46 13.94
CA VAL A 202 -14.42 29.44 14.97
C VAL A 202 -13.87 28.81 16.22
N GLU A 203 -14.10 29.42 17.37
CA GLU A 203 -13.63 28.96 18.67
C GLU A 203 -14.78 28.40 19.51
N LYS A 204 -14.42 27.67 20.58
CA LYS A 204 -15.39 27.05 21.50
C LYS A 204 -16.34 28.05 22.18
N THR A 205 -15.87 29.28 22.43
CA THR A 205 -16.67 30.33 23.04
C THR A 205 -16.84 31.47 22.05
N LEU A 206 -18.08 31.75 21.73
CA LEU A 206 -18.47 32.82 20.81
C LEU A 206 -19.30 33.88 21.56
N LYS A 207 -19.35 35.07 21.02
CA LYS A 207 -20.19 36.15 21.51
C LYS A 207 -21.18 36.54 20.42
N GLY A 208 -22.45 36.32 20.71
CA GLY A 208 -23.57 36.82 19.90
C GLY A 208 -23.98 38.22 20.38
N THR A 209 -23.92 39.20 19.49
CA THR A 209 -24.27 40.60 19.81
C THR A 209 -25.31 41.08 18.85
N ILE A 210 -26.40 41.66 19.40
CA ILE A 210 -27.32 42.48 18.62
C ILE A 210 -26.74 43.89 18.55
N LYS A 211 -26.17 44.24 17.41
CA LYS A 211 -25.55 45.55 17.16
C LYS A 211 -26.59 46.66 17.04
N ARG A 212 -27.79 46.32 16.52
CA ARG A 212 -28.93 47.24 16.43
C ARG A 212 -30.23 46.46 16.39
N LEU A 213 -31.22 46.90 17.15
CA LEU A 213 -32.57 46.38 17.17
C LEU A 213 -33.54 47.55 17.01
N VAL A 214 -34.32 47.54 15.95
CA VAL A 214 -35.39 48.51 15.73
C VAL A 214 -36.74 47.80 15.75
N THR A 215 -37.61 48.15 16.67
CA THR A 215 -38.99 47.66 16.71
C THR A 215 -39.96 48.76 16.32
N LEU A 216 -41.08 48.39 15.72
CA LEU A 216 -42.21 49.30 15.51
C LEU A 216 -43.01 49.46 16.80
N ALA A 217 -43.83 50.51 16.87
CA ALA A 217 -44.80 50.65 17.96
C ALA A 217 -45.87 49.60 17.85
N SER A 218 -46.44 49.19 18.99
CA SER A 218 -47.60 48.27 18.99
C SER A 218 -48.83 48.94 18.41
N ASN A 219 -49.65 48.13 17.69
CA ASN A 219 -50.95 48.61 17.20
C ASN A 219 -52.00 48.44 18.33
N GLY A 220 -52.03 49.41 19.25
CA GLY A 220 -52.83 49.37 20.46
C GLY A 220 -52.09 48.76 21.65
N ALA A 221 -52.85 48.53 22.75
CA ALA A 221 -52.33 47.97 23.98
C ALA A 221 -52.13 46.45 23.80
N VAL A 222 -50.96 45.96 24.18
CA VAL A 222 -50.53 44.55 24.09
C VAL A 222 -50.08 44.08 25.46
N LEU A 223 -50.26 42.78 25.72
CA LEU A 223 -49.75 42.14 26.93
C LEU A 223 -48.21 42.09 26.88
N ILE A 224 -47.59 42.60 27.93
CA ILE A 224 -46.13 42.51 28.09
C ILE A 224 -45.81 41.21 28.79
N ASP A 225 -44.95 40.40 28.15
CA ASP A 225 -44.26 39.25 28.74
C ASP A 225 -42.76 39.53 28.69
N ALA A 226 -42.20 39.92 29.83
CA ALA A 226 -40.80 40.29 29.93
C ALA A 226 -39.85 39.10 29.71
N GLY A 227 -40.31 37.87 29.78
CA GLY A 227 -39.59 36.66 29.49
C GLY A 227 -39.53 36.28 28.00
N LYS A 228 -40.46 36.85 27.21
CA LYS A 228 -40.44 36.73 25.73
C LYS A 228 -39.43 37.68 25.14
N GLY A 229 -38.94 37.39 23.91
CA GLY A 229 -37.91 38.21 23.32
C GLY A 229 -37.56 37.88 21.89
N LEU A 230 -36.29 37.92 21.65
CA LEU A 230 -35.68 37.54 20.40
C LEU A 230 -35.02 36.19 20.58
N LYS A 231 -35.48 35.17 19.88
CA LYS A 231 -34.81 33.86 19.85
C LYS A 231 -33.87 33.80 18.64
N VAL A 232 -32.63 33.43 18.87
CA VAL A 232 -31.60 33.25 17.83
C VAL A 232 -31.18 31.78 17.81
N ASP A 233 -31.45 31.14 16.69
CA ASP A 233 -31.00 29.78 16.42
C ASP A 233 -29.86 29.82 15.43
N LEU A 234 -28.70 29.23 15.82
CA LEU A 234 -27.48 29.14 15.04
C LEU A 234 -27.28 27.70 14.64
N GLY A 235 -27.55 27.36 13.38
CA GLY A 235 -27.35 26.02 12.83
C GLY A 235 -26.07 25.97 11.97
N VAL A 236 -25.10 25.17 12.36
CA VAL A 236 -23.93 24.92 11.53
C VAL A 236 -24.10 23.63 10.75
N ARG A 237 -23.73 23.63 9.47
CA ARG A 237 -23.86 22.47 8.60
C ARG A 237 -22.75 22.38 7.58
N GLN A 238 -22.46 21.12 7.16
CA GLN A 238 -21.46 20.79 6.14
C GLN A 238 -20.07 21.36 6.46
N LEU A 239 -19.71 21.36 7.75
CA LEU A 239 -18.42 21.85 8.21
C LEU A 239 -17.30 20.92 7.78
N ARG A 240 -16.40 21.42 6.96
CA ARG A 240 -15.14 20.76 6.58
C ARG A 240 -13.98 21.60 7.06
N PRO A 241 -13.26 21.17 8.10
CA PRO A 241 -12.15 21.94 8.59
C PRO A 241 -10.90 21.72 7.72
N SER A 242 -10.10 22.77 7.57
CA SER A 242 -8.70 22.66 7.18
C SER A 242 -7.81 22.33 8.39
N TYR A 243 -8.24 22.72 9.58
CA TYR A 243 -7.68 22.35 10.87
C TYR A 243 -8.76 22.44 11.94
N ALA A 244 -8.82 21.46 12.83
CA ALA A 244 -9.69 21.55 14.00
C ALA A 244 -9.13 20.77 15.17
N VAL A 245 -9.45 21.26 16.37
CA VAL A 245 -9.38 20.51 17.62
C VAL A 245 -10.82 20.22 18.04
N ALA A 246 -11.32 19.02 17.73
CA ALA A 246 -12.74 18.70 17.81
C ALA A 246 -12.98 17.23 18.13
N ALA A 247 -14.19 16.89 18.56
CA ALA A 247 -14.69 15.52 18.59
C ALA A 247 -15.25 15.20 17.19
N PHE A 248 -14.50 14.37 16.45
CA PHE A 248 -14.91 13.97 15.12
C PHE A 248 -15.90 12.80 15.18
N PRO A 249 -16.90 12.74 14.28
CA PRO A 249 -17.75 11.56 14.16
C PRO A 249 -16.98 10.41 13.48
N THR A 250 -17.44 9.18 13.71
CA THR A 250 -17.01 8.03 12.90
C THR A 250 -17.37 8.30 11.44
N GLN A 251 -16.36 8.21 10.55
CA GLN A 251 -16.54 8.52 9.14
C GLN A 251 -15.50 7.83 8.26
N ASP A 252 -15.89 7.51 7.04
CA ASP A 252 -14.97 7.01 6.04
C ASP A 252 -14.14 8.18 5.50
N VAL A 253 -12.83 8.09 5.68
CA VAL A 253 -11.84 9.08 5.20
C VAL A 253 -11.27 8.68 3.83
N ILE A 254 -11.28 7.37 3.55
CA ILE A 254 -10.96 6.77 2.26
C ILE A 254 -12.06 5.78 1.92
N ASP A 255 -12.57 5.86 0.69
CA ASP A 255 -13.51 4.90 0.12
C ASP A 255 -13.24 4.87 -1.39
N GLU A 256 -12.43 3.89 -1.81
CA GLU A 256 -11.93 3.77 -3.16
C GLU A 256 -12.22 2.36 -3.71
N ASP A 257 -12.74 2.29 -4.92
CA ASP A 257 -13.06 1.07 -5.65
C ASP A 257 -12.46 1.18 -7.06
N LEU A 258 -11.25 0.66 -7.24
CA LEU A 258 -10.39 0.94 -8.38
C LEU A 258 -9.83 -0.33 -9.03
N GLY A 259 -9.55 -0.23 -10.35
CA GLY A 259 -8.64 -1.14 -11.04
C GLY A 259 -7.23 -0.56 -11.02
N ILE A 260 -6.27 -1.31 -10.51
CA ILE A 260 -4.87 -0.88 -10.41
C ILE A 260 -4.02 -1.70 -11.37
N THR A 261 -3.42 -1.05 -12.34
CA THR A 261 -2.55 -1.69 -13.34
C THR A 261 -1.12 -1.73 -12.85
N MET A 262 -0.51 -2.92 -12.90
CA MET A 262 0.87 -3.16 -12.52
C MET A 262 1.77 -3.30 -13.75
N TYR A 263 3.01 -2.85 -13.64
CA TYR A 263 4.01 -3.10 -14.67
C TYR A 263 4.64 -4.49 -14.46
N MET A 264 4.52 -5.37 -15.46
CA MET A 264 5.02 -6.75 -15.42
C MET A 264 6.10 -7.02 -16.49
N GLY A 265 7.01 -6.06 -16.70
CA GLY A 265 8.17 -6.28 -17.58
C GLY A 265 7.84 -6.58 -19.05
N GLY A 266 6.67 -6.16 -19.54
CA GLY A 266 6.18 -6.44 -20.88
C GLY A 266 5.35 -7.72 -21.01
N ALA A 267 5.11 -8.45 -19.92
CA ALA A 267 4.11 -9.49 -19.87
C ALA A 267 2.69 -8.91 -19.73
N GLU A 268 1.69 -9.58 -20.32
CA GLU A 268 0.27 -9.21 -20.26
C GLU A 268 -0.51 -10.37 -19.63
N ILE A 269 -0.59 -10.36 -18.33
CA ILE A 269 -1.17 -11.47 -17.54
C ILE A 269 -2.66 -11.22 -17.31
N LYS A 270 -3.48 -12.21 -17.55
CA LYS A 270 -4.92 -12.23 -17.26
C LYS A 270 -5.22 -13.00 -15.96
N TYR A 271 -4.57 -14.13 -15.76
CA TYR A 271 -4.74 -14.96 -14.58
C TYR A 271 -3.40 -15.46 -14.07
N PHE A 272 -3.28 -15.53 -12.75
CA PHE A 272 -2.06 -15.97 -12.10
C PHE A 272 -2.43 -16.77 -10.85
N LYS A 273 -2.15 -18.06 -10.83
CA LYS A 273 -2.27 -18.88 -9.62
C LYS A 273 -0.97 -18.87 -8.85
N VAL A 274 -1.03 -18.45 -7.61
CA VAL A 274 0.12 -18.28 -6.74
C VAL A 274 0.54 -19.63 -6.16
N ALA A 275 1.76 -20.09 -6.47
CA ALA A 275 2.39 -21.22 -5.78
C ALA A 275 2.93 -20.77 -4.42
N THR A 276 3.75 -19.71 -4.42
CA THR A 276 4.26 -19.06 -3.21
C THR A 276 4.24 -17.55 -3.38
N GLY A 277 4.10 -16.84 -2.28
CA GLY A 277 4.13 -15.36 -2.28
C GLY A 277 3.48 -14.77 -1.06
N ARG A 278 3.74 -13.50 -0.84
CA ARG A 278 3.20 -12.75 0.31
C ARG A 278 2.70 -11.38 -0.14
N LEU A 279 1.63 -10.93 0.48
CA LEU A 279 1.19 -9.54 0.45
C LEU A 279 1.60 -8.90 1.77
N LYS A 280 2.48 -7.93 1.70
CA LYS A 280 2.85 -7.08 2.83
C LYS A 280 2.07 -5.78 2.75
N ILE A 281 1.48 -5.36 3.86
CA ILE A 281 0.77 -4.10 4.03
C ILE A 281 1.49 -3.30 5.10
N HIS A 282 1.88 -2.08 4.78
CA HIS A 282 2.45 -1.12 5.71
C HIS A 282 1.54 0.10 5.78
N LEU A 283 1.07 0.41 6.98
CA LEU A 283 0.16 1.51 7.28
C LEU A 283 0.86 2.52 8.17
N GLU A 284 0.77 3.79 7.81
CA GLU A 284 1.22 4.90 8.63
C GLU A 284 0.10 5.94 8.74
N SER A 285 -0.08 6.52 9.92
CA SER A 285 -1.01 7.64 10.11
C SER A 285 -0.51 8.60 11.18
N THR A 286 -0.76 9.89 10.97
CA THR A 286 -0.54 10.96 11.96
C THR A 286 -1.80 11.31 12.74
N ILE A 287 -2.95 10.69 12.43
CA ILE A 287 -4.24 11.00 13.02
C ILE A 287 -4.33 10.48 14.45
N GLN A 288 -4.84 11.31 15.36
CA GLN A 288 -4.96 11.01 16.79
C GLN A 288 -6.26 10.28 17.16
N GLU A 289 -6.90 9.62 16.20
CA GLU A 289 -8.05 8.71 16.39
C GLU A 289 -7.70 7.32 15.88
N ASP A 290 -8.34 6.31 16.47
CA ASP A 290 -8.23 4.94 15.99
C ASP A 290 -8.82 4.84 14.58
N MET A 291 -8.26 3.97 13.76
CA MET A 291 -8.76 3.73 12.41
C MET A 291 -8.87 2.24 12.12
N SER A 292 -9.83 1.89 11.29
CA SER A 292 -9.96 0.57 10.69
C SER A 292 -9.84 0.68 9.18
N MET A 293 -8.97 -0.14 8.60
CA MET A 293 -8.80 -0.29 7.16
C MET A 293 -9.38 -1.61 6.70
N VAL A 294 -10.22 -1.58 5.68
CA VAL A 294 -10.68 -2.75 4.94
C VAL A 294 -9.97 -2.76 3.59
N LEU A 295 -9.26 -3.85 3.32
CA LEU A 295 -8.71 -4.16 2.00
C LEU A 295 -9.39 -5.40 1.47
N ALA A 296 -10.10 -5.27 0.36
CA ALA A 296 -10.63 -6.39 -0.39
C ALA A 296 -10.05 -6.41 -1.81
N LEU A 297 -9.68 -7.61 -2.26
CA LEU A 297 -9.24 -7.88 -3.63
C LEU A 297 -10.22 -8.90 -4.23
N PRO A 298 -11.31 -8.45 -4.85
CA PRO A 298 -12.35 -9.35 -5.37
C PRO A 298 -11.84 -10.36 -6.41
N GLY A 299 -10.82 -9.98 -7.18
CA GLY A 299 -10.16 -10.85 -8.15
C GLY A 299 -9.12 -11.80 -7.56
N ALA A 300 -8.81 -11.72 -6.27
CA ALA A 300 -7.89 -12.64 -5.59
C ALA A 300 -8.71 -13.68 -4.80
N THR A 301 -8.89 -14.89 -5.37
CA THR A 301 -9.78 -15.90 -4.78
C THR A 301 -9.02 -17.16 -4.35
N LYS A 302 -9.43 -17.72 -3.23
CA LYS A 302 -8.98 -19.03 -2.73
C LYS A 302 -10.16 -19.78 -2.15
N ASP A 303 -10.35 -21.04 -2.54
CA ASP A 303 -11.46 -21.89 -2.09
C ASP A 303 -12.84 -21.22 -2.27
N GLY A 304 -12.99 -20.44 -3.35
CA GLY A 304 -14.22 -19.71 -3.68
C GLY A 304 -14.45 -18.42 -2.88
N GLN A 305 -13.51 -18.02 -2.04
CA GLN A 305 -13.60 -16.77 -1.26
C GLN A 305 -12.58 -15.75 -1.75
N SER A 306 -13.01 -14.51 -1.88
CA SER A 306 -12.15 -13.39 -2.21
C SER A 306 -11.29 -12.99 -1.01
N PHE A 307 -10.10 -12.46 -1.29
CA PHE A 307 -9.23 -11.90 -0.26
C PHE A 307 -9.92 -10.69 0.38
N TYR A 308 -10.07 -10.73 1.68
CA TYR A 308 -10.64 -9.68 2.51
C TYR A 308 -9.88 -9.60 3.82
N GLN A 309 -9.42 -8.40 4.19
CA GLN A 309 -8.74 -8.17 5.46
C GLN A 309 -9.18 -6.86 6.08
N GLU A 310 -9.39 -6.88 7.39
CA GLU A 310 -9.60 -5.71 8.22
C GLU A 310 -8.37 -5.52 9.11
N VAL A 311 -7.75 -4.33 9.04
CA VAL A 311 -6.57 -3.98 9.81
C VAL A 311 -6.89 -2.77 10.67
N LYS A 312 -6.65 -2.89 11.98
CA LYS A 312 -6.82 -1.78 12.95
C LYS A 312 -5.50 -1.06 13.14
N LEU A 313 -5.54 0.25 13.03
CA LEU A 313 -4.43 1.14 13.29
C LEU A 313 -4.77 2.02 14.49
N PRO A 314 -4.07 1.89 15.63
CA PRO A 314 -4.35 2.70 16.80
C PRO A 314 -4.02 4.19 16.54
N ALA A 315 -4.63 5.07 17.34
CA ALA A 315 -4.42 6.51 17.29
C ALA A 315 -2.94 6.88 17.40
N ALA A 316 -2.49 7.81 16.57
CA ALA A 316 -1.17 8.41 16.72
C ALA A 316 -1.08 9.24 18.01
N LYS A 317 0.10 9.29 18.62
CA LYS A 317 0.37 10.26 19.68
C LYS A 317 0.50 11.66 19.06
N ALA A 318 0.20 12.70 19.83
CA ALA A 318 0.37 14.07 19.38
C ALA A 318 1.78 14.31 18.80
N GLY A 319 1.85 14.75 17.55
CA GLY A 319 3.10 14.96 16.82
C GLY A 319 3.87 13.69 16.44
N GLY A 320 3.27 12.52 16.61
CA GLY A 320 3.85 11.21 16.27
C GLY A 320 3.18 10.56 15.07
N VAL A 321 3.67 9.37 14.73
CA VAL A 321 3.14 8.51 13.68
C VAL A 321 2.74 7.18 14.31
N SER A 322 1.56 6.69 13.99
CA SER A 322 1.13 5.32 14.28
C SER A 322 1.47 4.44 13.08
N VAL A 323 2.04 3.26 13.33
CA VAL A 323 2.50 2.35 12.28
C VAL A 323 1.92 0.96 12.52
N ARG A 324 1.50 0.30 11.45
CA ARG A 324 1.06 -1.09 11.46
C ARG A 324 1.58 -1.84 10.25
N ASP A 325 2.23 -2.98 10.49
CA ASP A 325 2.67 -3.91 9.46
C ASP A 325 1.85 -5.19 9.54
N GLU A 326 1.38 -5.68 8.38
CA GLU A 326 0.70 -6.96 8.25
C GLU A 326 1.26 -7.73 7.06
N ILE A 327 1.35 -9.06 7.21
CA ILE A 327 1.85 -9.95 6.16
C ILE A 327 0.86 -11.09 5.96
N TYR A 328 0.39 -11.26 4.73
CA TYR A 328 -0.56 -12.30 4.36
C TYR A 328 0.06 -13.27 3.37
N ASN A 329 -0.12 -14.57 3.63
CA ASN A 329 0.31 -15.62 2.71
C ASN A 329 -0.66 -15.70 1.53
N MET A 330 -0.14 -15.52 0.31
CA MET A 330 -0.91 -15.55 -0.92
C MET A 330 -0.88 -16.91 -1.63
N SER A 331 -0.22 -17.94 -1.05
CA SER A 331 -0.13 -19.26 -1.66
C SER A 331 -1.51 -19.88 -1.87
N GLY A 332 -1.77 -20.38 -3.07
CA GLY A 332 -3.02 -20.98 -3.48
C GLY A 332 -4.09 -20.02 -3.96
N TYR A 333 -3.86 -18.71 -3.87
CA TYR A 333 -4.78 -17.74 -4.45
C TYR A 333 -4.72 -17.73 -5.99
N MET A 334 -5.88 -17.64 -6.61
CA MET A 334 -6.05 -17.28 -8.01
C MET A 334 -6.21 -15.77 -8.09
N LEU A 335 -5.33 -15.12 -8.84
CA LEU A 335 -5.39 -13.67 -9.10
C LEU A 335 -5.95 -13.43 -10.50
N ASP A 336 -7.05 -12.69 -10.60
CA ASP A 336 -7.63 -12.20 -11.84
C ASP A 336 -7.12 -10.76 -12.09
N PHE A 337 -6.31 -10.60 -13.14
CA PHE A 337 -5.72 -9.32 -13.54
C PHE A 337 -6.45 -8.63 -14.69
N ARG A 338 -7.71 -8.99 -14.93
CA ARG A 338 -8.54 -8.35 -15.96
C ARG A 338 -9.25 -7.08 -15.48
N GLY A 339 -9.00 -6.65 -14.22
CA GLY A 339 -9.54 -5.42 -13.66
C GLY A 339 -10.95 -5.56 -13.07
N LYS A 340 -11.59 -4.40 -12.84
CA LYS A 340 -12.89 -4.31 -12.18
C LYS A 340 -14.05 -4.84 -13.07
N ASP A 341 -13.97 -4.59 -14.37
CA ASP A 341 -15.02 -4.89 -15.34
C ASP A 341 -14.49 -5.83 -16.43
N PRO A 342 -14.15 -7.10 -16.09
CA PRO A 342 -13.44 -8.01 -16.99
C PRO A 342 -14.24 -8.39 -18.24
N ASP A 343 -15.56 -8.31 -18.19
CA ASP A 343 -16.45 -8.65 -19.29
C ASP A 343 -16.67 -7.48 -20.25
N VAL A 344 -16.30 -6.25 -19.84
CA VAL A 344 -16.50 -5.02 -20.63
C VAL A 344 -15.18 -4.52 -21.23
N LYS A 345 -14.07 -4.73 -20.55
CA LYS A 345 -12.74 -4.26 -20.94
C LYS A 345 -11.76 -5.42 -20.97
N ASP A 346 -11.09 -5.61 -22.11
CA ASP A 346 -9.99 -6.58 -22.21
C ASP A 346 -8.72 -5.96 -21.62
N THR A 347 -8.72 -5.80 -20.28
CA THR A 347 -7.57 -5.31 -19.54
C THR A 347 -6.68 -6.46 -19.09
N VAL A 348 -5.40 -6.16 -18.92
CA VAL A 348 -4.37 -7.09 -18.43
C VAL A 348 -3.60 -6.42 -17.31
N ASN A 349 -2.90 -7.20 -16.50
CA ASN A 349 -2.05 -6.71 -15.41
C ASN A 349 -2.79 -5.78 -14.43
N THR A 350 -4.12 -5.82 -14.39
CA THR A 350 -4.94 -4.92 -13.60
C THR A 350 -5.71 -5.70 -12.55
N TYR A 351 -5.46 -5.48 -11.29
CA TYR A 351 -6.26 -6.09 -10.24
C TYR A 351 -7.33 -5.12 -9.72
N HIS A 352 -8.45 -5.69 -9.31
CA HIS A 352 -9.55 -4.96 -8.69
C HIS A 352 -9.30 -4.84 -7.19
N GLN A 353 -9.36 -3.61 -6.68
CA GLN A 353 -9.15 -3.28 -5.28
C GLN A 353 -10.30 -2.45 -4.72
N ILE A 354 -10.76 -2.81 -3.55
CA ILE A 354 -11.64 -2.00 -2.71
C ILE A 354 -10.86 -1.66 -1.44
N LEU A 355 -10.68 -0.37 -1.22
CA LEU A 355 -9.98 0.16 -0.06
C LEU A 355 -10.88 1.13 0.68
N ARG A 356 -11.21 0.81 1.93
CA ARG A 356 -11.94 1.69 2.83
C ARG A 356 -11.13 1.92 4.10
N VAL A 357 -10.99 3.18 4.50
CA VAL A 357 -10.43 3.54 5.81
C VAL A 357 -11.45 4.37 6.55
N THR A 358 -11.87 3.87 7.70
CA THR A 358 -12.82 4.51 8.60
C THR A 358 -12.05 5.05 9.79
N MET A 359 -12.24 6.32 10.11
CA MET A 359 -11.79 6.92 11.36
C MET A 359 -12.85 6.70 12.42
N ASP A 360 -12.49 6.04 13.51
CA ASP A 360 -13.38 5.74 14.62
C ASP A 360 -13.44 6.92 15.59
N SER A 361 -14.65 7.27 16.05
CA SER A 361 -14.80 8.34 17.03
C SER A 361 -14.48 7.85 18.43
N SER A 362 -13.52 8.48 19.11
CA SER A 362 -13.29 8.27 20.55
C SER A 362 -14.17 9.14 21.44
N GLY A 363 -14.88 10.11 20.85
CA GLY A 363 -15.62 11.17 21.58
C GLY A 363 -14.71 12.19 22.24
N ARG A 364 -13.40 12.05 22.15
CA ARG A 364 -12.42 13.03 22.64
C ARG A 364 -12.18 14.11 21.60
N LYS A 365 -11.75 15.27 22.06
CA LYS A 365 -11.27 16.31 21.13
C LYS A 365 -9.85 16.02 20.76
N VAL A 366 -9.62 15.86 19.48
CA VAL A 366 -8.30 15.59 18.88
C VAL A 366 -7.98 16.64 17.82
N ALA A 367 -6.70 16.95 17.67
CA ALA A 367 -6.24 17.85 16.63
C ALA A 367 -6.14 17.06 15.31
N VAL A 368 -6.80 17.57 14.26
CA VAL A 368 -6.68 17.02 12.91
C VAL A 368 -6.66 18.19 11.90
N GLY A 369 -5.77 18.11 10.92
CA GLY A 369 -5.61 19.11 9.90
C GLY A 369 -5.27 18.56 8.52
N LEU A 370 -5.15 19.43 7.52
CA LEU A 370 -4.80 19.04 6.14
C LEU A 370 -3.35 18.52 6.02
N SER A 371 -2.50 18.77 7.02
CA SER A 371 -1.15 18.21 7.10
C SER A 371 -1.11 16.79 7.58
N ASP A 372 -2.19 16.33 8.21
CA ASP A 372 -2.30 14.93 8.60
C ASP A 372 -2.50 14.04 7.38
N SER A 373 -1.96 12.85 7.46
CA SER A 373 -1.94 11.91 6.34
C SER A 373 -2.14 10.48 6.80
N ILE A 374 -2.64 9.69 5.88
CA ILE A 374 -2.63 8.23 5.94
C ILE A 374 -1.80 7.77 4.75
N ARG A 375 -0.80 6.94 5.01
CA ARG A 375 0.02 6.31 4.00
C ARG A 375 -0.18 4.82 4.04
N ILE A 376 -0.44 4.22 2.90
CA ILE A 376 -0.68 2.80 2.76
C ILE A 376 0.24 2.29 1.66
N THR A 377 1.14 1.38 2.01
CA THR A 377 2.03 0.74 1.04
C THR A 377 1.70 -0.75 0.97
N TYR A 378 1.45 -1.25 -0.23
CA TYR A 378 1.31 -2.68 -0.48
C TYR A 378 2.52 -3.17 -1.26
N THR A 379 3.02 -4.34 -0.88
CA THR A 379 4.10 -4.99 -1.62
C THR A 379 3.76 -6.45 -1.82
N LEU A 380 3.75 -6.89 -3.08
CA LEU A 380 3.71 -8.30 -3.44
C LEU A 380 5.15 -8.80 -3.49
N GLU A 381 5.50 -9.68 -2.56
CA GLU A 381 6.87 -10.18 -2.38
C GLU A 381 6.98 -11.64 -2.80
N SER A 382 8.04 -11.98 -3.54
CA SER A 382 8.44 -13.35 -3.88
C SER A 382 7.31 -14.18 -4.50
N MET A 383 6.52 -13.55 -5.38
CA MET A 383 5.40 -14.21 -6.06
C MET A 383 5.93 -15.17 -7.11
N THR A 384 5.67 -16.47 -6.92
CA THR A 384 5.96 -17.49 -7.93
C THR A 384 4.66 -18.12 -8.43
N PRO A 385 4.51 -18.35 -9.74
CA PRO A 385 3.32 -18.95 -10.29
C PRO A 385 3.30 -20.46 -10.13
N GLU A 386 2.12 -21.03 -9.83
CA GLU A 386 1.80 -22.41 -10.14
C GLU A 386 1.46 -22.52 -11.64
N TYR A 387 0.64 -21.60 -12.13
CA TYR A 387 0.44 -21.32 -13.56
C TYR A 387 0.02 -19.85 -13.78
N ALA A 388 0.22 -19.39 -15.02
CA ALA A 388 -0.23 -18.08 -15.47
C ALA A 388 -0.90 -18.19 -16.85
N ILE A 389 -1.89 -17.34 -17.11
CA ILE A 389 -2.57 -17.22 -18.40
C ILE A 389 -2.42 -15.79 -18.88
N GLY A 390 -1.90 -15.64 -20.10
CA GLY A 390 -1.67 -14.35 -20.73
C GLY A 390 -0.45 -14.41 -21.63
N TYR A 391 -0.02 -13.26 -22.13
CA TYR A 391 1.24 -13.13 -22.83
C TYR A 391 2.38 -12.98 -21.79
N LEU A 392 3.34 -13.90 -21.79
CA LEU A 392 4.41 -13.93 -20.79
C LEU A 392 5.56 -12.96 -21.07
N GLY A 393 5.44 -12.15 -22.13
CA GLY A 393 6.51 -11.28 -22.60
C GLY A 393 7.54 -12.05 -23.41
N GLN A 394 8.66 -11.39 -23.72
CA GLN A 394 9.82 -12.01 -24.37
C GLN A 394 10.99 -11.93 -23.43
N SER A 395 11.51 -13.08 -23.01
CA SER A 395 12.74 -13.17 -22.28
C SER A 395 13.80 -13.88 -23.12
N LEU A 396 15.04 -13.43 -23.05
CA LEU A 396 16.17 -14.07 -23.68
C LEU A 396 17.08 -14.63 -22.57
N GLU A 397 16.97 -15.93 -22.37
CA GLU A 397 17.88 -16.65 -21.50
C GLU A 397 19.11 -17.09 -22.30
N ARG A 398 20.28 -16.85 -21.75
CA ARG A 398 21.53 -17.31 -22.32
C ARG A 398 22.17 -18.30 -21.34
N SER A 399 22.33 -19.52 -21.78
CA SER A 399 23.03 -20.57 -21.03
C SER A 399 24.32 -20.96 -21.74
N GLY A 400 25.31 -21.32 -20.97
CA GLY A 400 26.56 -21.84 -21.50
C GLY A 400 27.78 -20.89 -21.40
N PRO A 401 28.91 -21.40 -21.83
CA PRO A 401 29.12 -22.69 -22.51
C PRO A 401 28.90 -23.89 -21.58
N GLU A 402 28.03 -24.82 -21.99
CA GLU A 402 27.80 -26.08 -21.28
C GLU A 402 28.81 -27.11 -21.80
N LYS A 403 29.56 -27.76 -20.88
CA LYS A 403 30.53 -28.80 -21.23
C LYS A 403 29.89 -30.16 -20.92
N VAL A 404 29.78 -30.97 -21.93
CA VAL A 404 29.33 -32.36 -21.79
C VAL A 404 30.55 -33.26 -21.90
N GLY A 405 30.97 -33.86 -20.82
CA GLY A 405 32.04 -34.85 -20.79
C GLY A 405 31.56 -36.20 -21.25
N PHE A 406 32.32 -36.86 -22.10
CA PHE A 406 32.08 -38.30 -22.42
C PHE A 406 33.00 -39.14 -21.57
N ASP A 407 32.50 -39.58 -20.42
CA ASP A 407 33.26 -40.39 -19.46
C ASP A 407 33.55 -41.82 -19.98
N LEU A 408 32.97 -42.14 -21.11
CA LEU A 408 33.11 -43.46 -21.76
C LEU A 408 34.55 -43.87 -22.02
N PHE A 409 35.42 -42.90 -22.27
CA PHE A 409 36.82 -43.12 -22.64
C PHE A 409 37.81 -42.92 -21.49
N ASN A 410 37.28 -42.63 -20.27
CA ASN A 410 38.13 -42.55 -19.10
C ASN A 410 38.72 -43.92 -18.77
N GLY A 411 40.02 -44.11 -19.02
CA GLY A 411 40.72 -45.36 -18.76
C GLY A 411 41.03 -46.19 -20.03
N ILE A 412 40.61 -45.73 -21.22
CA ILE A 412 40.96 -46.36 -22.48
C ILE A 412 42.03 -45.49 -23.15
N SER A 413 43.23 -46.01 -23.32
CA SER A 413 44.26 -45.32 -24.09
C SER A 413 44.32 -45.87 -25.53
N GLY A 414 44.24 -44.99 -26.50
CA GLY A 414 44.24 -45.33 -27.93
C GLY A 414 43.50 -44.30 -28.77
N ASN A 415 43.43 -44.57 -30.07
CA ASN A 415 42.64 -43.72 -31.00
C ASN A 415 41.38 -44.49 -31.37
N LEU A 416 40.23 -43.83 -31.11
CA LEU A 416 38.92 -44.31 -31.57
C LEU A 416 38.49 -43.51 -32.79
N GLY A 417 38.28 -44.18 -33.91
CA GLY A 417 37.71 -43.57 -35.11
C GLY A 417 36.19 -43.69 -35.10
N LEU A 418 35.48 -42.61 -35.17
CA LEU A 418 34.04 -42.58 -35.34
C LEU A 418 33.72 -42.32 -36.82
N GLN A 419 32.92 -43.19 -37.44
CA GLN A 419 32.61 -43.12 -38.86
C GLN A 419 31.48 -42.13 -39.17
N ASP A 420 30.46 -42.06 -38.32
CA ASP A 420 29.32 -41.15 -38.48
C ASP A 420 28.92 -40.60 -37.09
N VAL A 421 29.07 -39.30 -36.90
CA VAL A 421 28.75 -38.64 -35.65
C VAL A 421 27.55 -37.76 -35.85
N LYS A 422 26.48 -38.07 -35.12
CA LYS A 422 25.24 -37.28 -35.12
C LYS A 422 25.01 -36.70 -33.75
N VAL A 423 24.76 -35.39 -33.71
CA VAL A 423 24.35 -34.69 -32.49
C VAL A 423 22.92 -34.25 -32.67
N ASN A 424 22.03 -34.82 -31.83
CA ASN A 424 20.61 -34.50 -31.83
C ASN A 424 20.32 -33.58 -30.64
N LEU A 425 19.77 -32.40 -30.90
CA LEU A 425 19.25 -31.53 -29.86
C LEU A 425 17.73 -31.75 -29.76
N ILE A 426 17.30 -32.35 -28.64
CA ILE A 426 15.90 -32.62 -28.38
C ILE A 426 15.36 -31.57 -27.44
N MET A 427 14.44 -30.75 -27.90
CA MET A 427 13.72 -29.77 -27.09
C MET A 427 12.34 -30.32 -26.73
N ARG A 428 12.05 -30.38 -25.42
CA ARG A 428 10.72 -30.71 -24.91
C ARG A 428 10.15 -29.47 -24.22
N ASN A 429 9.08 -28.92 -24.79
CA ASN A 429 8.37 -27.78 -24.24
C ASN A 429 7.06 -28.26 -23.61
N SER A 430 6.94 -28.15 -22.30
CA SER A 430 5.71 -28.40 -21.53
C SER A 430 5.05 -27.13 -21.02
N ILE A 431 5.62 -25.95 -21.36
CA ILE A 431 5.06 -24.64 -21.05
C ILE A 431 4.14 -24.27 -22.21
N GLY A 432 2.93 -23.79 -21.94
CA GLY A 432 1.97 -23.38 -22.96
C GLY A 432 2.34 -22.08 -23.70
N ALA A 433 3.65 -21.86 -23.97
CA ALA A 433 4.18 -20.69 -24.65
C ALA A 433 5.21 -21.13 -25.69
N ASP A 434 5.34 -20.40 -26.77
CA ASP A 434 6.32 -20.66 -27.82
C ASP A 434 7.74 -20.43 -27.31
N GLY A 435 8.63 -21.40 -27.60
CA GLY A 435 10.06 -21.32 -27.27
C GLY A 435 10.92 -21.38 -28.54
N ARG A 436 11.91 -20.51 -28.64
CA ARG A 436 12.90 -20.56 -29.69
C ARG A 436 14.28 -20.80 -29.07
N VAL A 437 14.95 -21.85 -29.52
CA VAL A 437 16.34 -22.12 -29.13
C VAL A 437 17.26 -21.69 -30.28
N LYS A 438 18.29 -20.93 -29.96
CA LYS A 438 19.36 -20.58 -30.88
C LYS A 438 20.67 -21.11 -30.33
N LEU A 439 21.26 -22.09 -31.07
CA LEU A 439 22.57 -22.58 -30.78
C LEU A 439 23.61 -21.67 -31.46
N TYR A 440 24.53 -21.09 -30.70
CA TYR A 440 25.51 -20.15 -31.22
C TYR A 440 26.78 -20.87 -31.66
N GLU A 441 27.19 -21.89 -30.92
CA GLU A 441 28.40 -22.64 -31.20
C GLU A 441 28.26 -24.07 -30.68
N LEU A 442 28.69 -25.05 -31.46
CA LEU A 442 28.88 -26.41 -31.03
C LEU A 442 30.25 -26.85 -31.42
N LYS A 443 31.10 -27.22 -30.46
CA LYS A 443 32.45 -27.72 -30.72
C LYS A 443 32.72 -28.98 -29.90
N GLY A 444 33.47 -29.90 -30.54
CA GLY A 444 34.12 -31.01 -29.83
C GLY A 444 35.53 -30.58 -29.44
N GLU A 445 35.93 -30.88 -28.22
CA GLU A 445 37.29 -30.61 -27.73
C GLU A 445 37.88 -31.88 -27.17
N ASN A 446 39.09 -32.24 -27.63
CA ASN A 446 39.83 -33.32 -27.04
C ASN A 446 40.56 -32.79 -25.79
N ILE A 447 40.23 -33.37 -24.65
CA ILE A 447 40.75 -32.94 -23.35
C ILE A 447 42.24 -33.24 -23.14
N PHE A 448 42.82 -34.15 -23.92
CA PHE A 448 44.24 -34.56 -23.78
C PHE A 448 45.20 -33.72 -24.61
N ASP A 449 44.84 -33.39 -25.86
CA ASP A 449 45.70 -32.63 -26.77
C ASP A 449 45.17 -31.24 -27.12
N GLN A 450 44.06 -30.86 -26.50
CA GLN A 450 43.37 -29.56 -26.64
C GLN A 450 42.96 -29.21 -28.08
N ARG A 451 42.94 -30.19 -28.98
CA ARG A 451 42.37 -29.97 -30.31
C ARG A 451 40.88 -29.77 -30.23
N SER A 452 40.39 -28.77 -30.92
CA SER A 452 38.96 -28.50 -31.02
C SER A 452 38.50 -28.51 -32.47
N VAL A 453 37.31 -29.05 -32.69
CA VAL A 453 36.62 -29.05 -33.98
C VAL A 453 35.26 -28.41 -33.79
N ALA A 454 35.00 -27.32 -34.51
CA ALA A 454 33.69 -26.66 -34.52
C ALA A 454 32.82 -27.31 -35.59
N LEU A 455 31.58 -27.61 -35.20
CA LEU A 455 30.50 -27.99 -36.13
C LEU A 455 29.93 -26.73 -36.75
N ASN A 456 30.25 -26.49 -38.06
CA ASN A 456 29.86 -25.25 -38.75
C ASN A 456 28.55 -25.33 -39.52
N SER A 457 27.90 -26.48 -39.56
CA SER A 457 26.59 -26.67 -40.23
C SER A 457 25.73 -27.64 -39.48
N TRP A 458 24.55 -27.20 -39.13
CA TRP A 458 23.44 -28.00 -38.59
C TRP A 458 22.18 -27.69 -39.36
N ALA A 459 21.40 -28.68 -39.66
CA ALA A 459 20.05 -28.50 -40.16
C ALA A 459 19.12 -28.35 -38.92
N ILE A 460 18.37 -27.26 -38.85
CA ILE A 460 17.33 -27.01 -37.84
C ILE A 460 15.98 -27.45 -38.42
#